data_309361983fa5af81ee9759a6d95dcb5b
#
_entry.id   309361983fa5af81ee9759a6d95dcb5b
#
_cell.length_a   1.000
_cell.length_b   1.000
_cell.length_c   1.000
_cell.angle_alpha   90.00
_cell.angle_beta   90.00
_cell.angle_gamma   90.00
#
_symmetry.space_group_name_H-M   'P 1'
#
loop_
_entity.id
_entity.type
_entity.pdbx_description
1 polymer ?
#
loop_
_entity_poly.entity_id
_entity_poly.type
_entity_poly.pdbx_seq_one_letter_code
_entity_poly.pdbx_strand_id
1 'polypeptide(L)'
;DQPGIHQECHQDVFAYHPDGRSMSIAGGWHDAADLTQGTGNTAESCIALLDMAGAVQGKDSIFYERLLEEARWGVNWILRTRFGDGYRLGGLIIGIWTKNIRGDKDDMQTEARNTPTDNLKAASSCALAAPHFEKKDPVFARWCRNSAIEDFQFAIDLLDTQRTEQNETELYALATVTAMRLYRLTQDVYYLDWATRLARTVMAGQQLEKRTDWKIPLRGFFYESSRKKRILAYYHQSQEHLMAEGLSMLLTDAPTHPDVPLWKASCEAYADYLRGISQLIEPYGILPSAVYEVDNTDYKNLYHEGEQVGLPSLEEYNAQVRNGIPLSKDFYLRRFPVAYQFRGFHAVVMGKAKAAFILARLFNDKALRDIATRQVEYILGYNPFAMSTVYGDGYDYPPLYGAYAGNVVGAVPVGIETFENEDEPYFPMQNNCTYKEIWTHTTARLMWCVAELFK
;
A
#
# COMPACT_ATOMS: atom_id res chain seq x y z
N ASP A 1 14.05 13.99 -7.43
CA ASP A 1 15.15 13.18 -7.95
C ASP A 1 14.85 12.77 -9.39
N GLN A 2 15.86 12.83 -10.28
CA GLN A 2 15.73 12.30 -11.63
C GLN A 2 16.20 10.85 -11.65
N PRO A 3 15.55 9.95 -12.41
CA PRO A 3 15.97 8.55 -12.47
C PRO A 3 17.47 8.43 -12.85
N GLY A 4 18.23 7.69 -12.04
CA GLY A 4 19.66 7.49 -12.22
C GLY A 4 20.56 8.66 -11.82
N ILE A 5 20.00 9.76 -11.30
CA ILE A 5 20.77 10.90 -10.77
C ILE A 5 20.21 11.24 -9.39
N HIS A 6 20.90 10.76 -8.37
CA HIS A 6 20.50 10.98 -6.98
C HIS A 6 21.41 12.00 -6.31
N GLN A 7 20.80 12.94 -5.58
CA GLN A 7 21.49 13.77 -4.60
C GLN A 7 21.06 13.32 -3.20
N GLU A 8 22.04 13.10 -2.33
CA GLU A 8 21.72 12.85 -0.93
C GLU A 8 21.16 14.11 -0.29
N CYS A 9 19.87 14.06 0.08
CA CYS A 9 19.22 15.09 0.88
C CYS A 9 19.43 14.80 2.37
N HIS A 10 19.09 15.76 3.21
CA HIS A 10 19.06 15.61 4.67
C HIS A 10 20.40 15.11 5.27
N GLN A 11 21.54 15.55 4.69
CA GLN A 11 22.87 15.13 5.13
C GLN A 11 23.18 15.47 6.59
N ASP A 12 22.61 16.55 7.09
CA ASP A 12 22.80 17.03 8.47
C ASP A 12 21.69 16.56 9.43
N VAL A 13 20.81 15.66 8.98
CA VAL A 13 19.68 15.16 9.78
C VAL A 13 19.98 13.76 10.29
N PHE A 14 19.66 13.52 11.55
CA PHE A 14 19.94 12.26 12.23
C PHE A 14 18.68 11.71 12.89
N ALA A 15 18.50 10.39 12.84
CA ALA A 15 17.57 9.68 13.70
C ALA A 15 18.26 9.27 15.00
N TYR A 16 17.53 9.33 16.10
CA TYR A 16 18.06 9.04 17.43
C TYR A 16 17.36 7.83 18.03
N HIS A 17 18.15 6.85 18.42
CA HIS A 17 17.69 5.70 19.17
C HIS A 17 17.40 6.08 20.63
N PRO A 18 16.45 5.42 21.33
CA PRO A 18 16.18 5.71 22.75
C PRO A 18 17.39 5.57 23.70
N ASP A 19 18.41 4.80 23.33
CA ASP A 19 19.66 4.65 24.08
C ASP A 19 20.72 5.72 23.81
N GLY A 20 20.42 6.69 22.93
CA GLY A 20 21.29 7.81 22.58
C GLY A 20 22.18 7.59 21.34
N ARG A 21 22.20 6.40 20.74
CA ARG A 21 22.85 6.21 19.43
C ARG A 21 22.15 7.03 18.37
N SER A 22 22.89 7.45 17.35
CA SER A 22 22.32 8.19 16.23
C SER A 22 22.82 7.65 14.90
N MET A 23 22.06 7.87 13.85
CA MET A 23 22.45 7.56 12.47
C MET A 23 21.99 8.65 11.51
N SER A 24 22.79 8.91 10.47
CA SER A 24 22.38 9.80 9.38
C SER A 24 21.25 9.18 8.59
N ILE A 25 20.29 10.03 8.19
CA ILE A 25 19.16 9.64 7.34
C ILE A 25 19.34 10.07 5.87
N ALA A 26 20.50 10.58 5.51
CA ALA A 26 20.80 11.04 4.16
C ALA A 26 20.50 9.99 3.08
N GLY A 27 19.97 10.40 1.94
CA GLY A 27 19.62 9.54 0.81
C GLY A 27 18.14 9.12 0.83
N GLY A 28 17.80 8.05 0.08
CA GLY A 28 16.40 7.63 -0.10
C GLY A 28 15.61 8.56 -1.03
N TRP A 29 14.30 8.50 -0.96
CA TRP A 29 13.39 9.34 -1.73
C TRP A 29 12.48 10.13 -0.80
N HIS A 30 12.15 11.36 -1.20
CA HIS A 30 11.05 12.06 -0.57
C HIS A 30 9.74 11.32 -0.88
N ASP A 31 8.84 11.23 0.07
CA ASP A 31 7.59 10.50 -0.09
C ASP A 31 6.45 11.38 -0.63
N ALA A 32 6.54 12.68 -0.40
CA ALA A 32 5.55 13.66 -0.82
C ALA A 32 6.22 14.97 -1.28
N ALA A 33 5.42 15.96 -1.62
CA ALA A 33 5.90 17.26 -2.09
C ALA A 33 6.56 18.12 -0.99
N ASP A 34 6.42 17.75 0.28
CA ASP A 34 6.91 18.46 1.45
C ASP A 34 8.29 17.98 1.94
N LEU A 35 8.96 17.12 1.18
CA LEU A 35 10.28 16.57 1.48
C LEU A 35 10.31 15.58 2.68
N THR A 36 9.17 15.10 3.15
CA THR A 36 9.11 14.01 4.13
C THR A 36 9.69 12.72 3.56
N GLN A 37 10.11 11.81 4.44
CA GLN A 37 10.64 10.50 4.08
C GLN A 37 10.11 9.45 5.06
N GLY A 38 9.81 8.25 4.55
CA GLY A 38 9.33 7.17 5.38
C GLY A 38 9.89 5.81 4.96
N THR A 39 10.25 4.98 5.94
CA THR A 39 10.65 3.60 5.67
C THR A 39 9.56 2.84 4.93
N GLY A 40 8.29 3.05 5.32
CA GLY A 40 7.15 2.40 4.68
C GLY A 40 7.02 2.72 3.20
N ASN A 41 7.10 3.99 2.83
CA ASN A 41 6.96 4.46 1.45
C ASN A 41 8.16 4.05 0.58
N THR A 42 9.37 4.17 1.13
CA THR A 42 10.59 3.72 0.43
C THR A 42 10.59 2.21 0.19
N ALA A 43 10.19 1.41 1.18
CA ALA A 43 10.11 -0.04 1.03
C ALA A 43 9.06 -0.45 -0.02
N GLU A 44 7.89 0.20 -0.03
CA GLU A 44 6.83 -0.04 -1.02
C GLU A 44 7.30 0.29 -2.43
N SER A 45 8.03 1.40 -2.61
CA SER A 45 8.63 1.77 -3.88
C SER A 45 9.69 0.77 -4.35
N CYS A 46 10.55 0.29 -3.44
CA CYS A 46 11.49 -0.79 -3.74
C CYS A 46 10.77 -2.08 -4.19
N ILE A 47 9.70 -2.46 -3.50
CA ILE A 47 8.91 -3.64 -3.86
C ILE A 47 8.31 -3.48 -5.27
N ALA A 48 7.78 -2.31 -5.60
CA ALA A 48 7.21 -2.06 -6.93
C ALA A 48 8.26 -2.12 -8.04
N LEU A 49 9.44 -1.51 -7.82
CA LEU A 49 10.57 -1.57 -8.75
C LEU A 49 11.06 -3.01 -8.97
N LEU A 50 11.18 -3.79 -7.90
CA LEU A 50 11.64 -5.18 -7.95
C LEU A 50 10.57 -6.11 -8.55
N ASP A 51 9.29 -5.89 -8.31
CA ASP A 51 8.18 -6.59 -8.95
C ASP A 51 8.19 -6.35 -10.47
N MET A 52 8.39 -5.10 -10.88
CA MET A 52 8.53 -4.76 -12.30
C MET A 52 9.79 -5.38 -12.90
N ALA A 53 10.93 -5.32 -12.20
CA ALA A 53 12.16 -5.94 -12.64
C ALA A 53 11.96 -7.46 -12.87
N GLY A 54 11.32 -8.16 -11.93
CA GLY A 54 10.97 -9.58 -12.10
C GLY A 54 10.06 -9.84 -13.29
N ALA A 55 9.10 -8.96 -13.57
CA ALA A 55 8.16 -9.09 -14.67
C ALA A 55 8.79 -8.88 -16.07
N VAL A 56 9.83 -8.02 -16.15
CA VAL A 56 10.55 -7.75 -17.42
C VAL A 56 11.85 -8.53 -17.57
N GLN A 57 12.26 -9.27 -16.56
CA GLN A 57 13.48 -10.08 -16.61
C GLN A 57 13.46 -11.04 -17.80
N GLY A 58 14.50 -10.99 -18.64
CA GLY A 58 14.61 -11.79 -19.86
C GLY A 58 13.78 -11.27 -21.04
N LYS A 59 12.98 -10.21 -20.87
CA LYS A 59 12.20 -9.56 -21.93
C LYS A 59 12.83 -8.24 -22.37
N ASP A 60 13.28 -7.42 -21.44
CA ASP A 60 13.95 -6.15 -21.68
C ASP A 60 15.11 -5.96 -20.69
N SER A 61 16.32 -6.24 -21.15
CA SER A 61 17.52 -6.19 -20.32
C SER A 61 17.91 -4.77 -19.91
N ILE A 62 17.68 -3.79 -20.78
CA ILE A 62 18.04 -2.38 -20.49
C ILE A 62 17.10 -1.84 -19.41
N PHE A 63 15.81 -2.05 -19.57
CA PHE A 63 14.84 -1.60 -18.58
C PHE A 63 15.02 -2.34 -17.24
N TYR A 64 15.28 -3.65 -17.28
CA TYR A 64 15.61 -4.43 -16.08
C TYR A 64 16.77 -3.85 -15.29
N GLU A 65 17.89 -3.50 -15.97
CA GLU A 65 19.06 -2.90 -15.30
C GLU A 65 18.75 -1.56 -14.67
N ARG A 66 18.00 -0.71 -15.35
CA ARG A 66 17.57 0.60 -14.83
C ARG A 66 16.68 0.46 -13.60
N LEU A 67 15.75 -0.50 -13.61
CA LEU A 67 14.91 -0.80 -12.44
C LEU A 67 15.74 -1.26 -11.25
N LEU A 68 16.77 -2.08 -11.48
CA LEU A 68 17.66 -2.54 -10.41
C LEU A 68 18.56 -1.43 -9.86
N GLU A 69 19.05 -0.54 -10.72
CA GLU A 69 19.82 0.63 -10.31
C GLU A 69 18.99 1.52 -9.35
N GLU A 70 17.77 1.82 -9.74
CA GLU A 70 16.84 2.62 -8.93
C GLU A 70 16.46 1.89 -7.63
N ALA A 71 16.10 0.62 -7.72
CA ALA A 71 15.76 -0.17 -6.53
C ALA A 71 16.93 -0.27 -5.54
N ARG A 72 18.17 -0.37 -6.05
CA ARG A 72 19.38 -0.40 -5.22
C ARG A 72 19.52 0.85 -4.36
N TRP A 73 19.20 2.02 -4.90
CA TRP A 73 19.25 3.27 -4.16
C TRP A 73 18.35 3.21 -2.92
N GLY A 74 17.08 2.88 -3.09
CA GLY A 74 16.13 2.79 -1.99
C GLY A 74 16.44 1.66 -0.99
N VAL A 75 16.79 0.47 -1.47
CA VAL A 75 17.17 -0.66 -0.60
C VAL A 75 18.42 -0.32 0.21
N ASN A 76 19.42 0.34 -0.39
CA ASN A 76 20.60 0.79 0.33
C ASN A 76 20.25 1.76 1.47
N TRP A 77 19.30 2.67 1.24
CA TRP A 77 18.81 3.56 2.28
C TRP A 77 18.11 2.79 3.41
N ILE A 78 17.26 1.80 3.10
CA ILE A 78 16.62 0.92 4.10
C ILE A 78 17.66 0.18 4.94
N LEU A 79 18.74 -0.30 4.32
CA LEU A 79 19.83 -0.99 5.03
C LEU A 79 20.64 -0.06 5.93
N ARG A 80 20.81 1.22 5.56
CA ARG A 80 21.58 2.20 6.34
C ARG A 80 20.78 2.86 7.46
N THR A 81 19.44 2.85 7.38
CA THR A 81 18.57 3.54 8.34
C THR A 81 17.99 2.60 9.39
N ARG A 82 18.77 1.59 9.82
CA ARG A 82 18.45 0.63 10.89
C ARG A 82 19.55 0.58 11.94
N PHE A 83 19.19 0.39 13.21
CA PHE A 83 20.13 0.27 14.32
C PHE A 83 20.60 -1.17 14.56
N GLY A 84 19.95 -2.18 13.98
CA GLY A 84 20.31 -3.59 14.09
C GLY A 84 19.74 -4.33 15.31
N ASP A 85 18.79 -3.71 16.00
CA ASP A 85 18.11 -4.25 17.18
C ASP A 85 16.57 -4.10 17.08
N GLY A 86 16.06 -3.96 15.85
CA GLY A 86 14.65 -3.73 15.54
C GLY A 86 14.29 -2.25 15.43
N TYR A 87 15.06 -1.34 16.01
CA TYR A 87 14.87 0.08 15.78
C TYR A 87 15.41 0.51 14.41
N ARG A 88 14.64 1.37 13.77
CA ARG A 88 14.98 2.00 12.49
C ARG A 88 14.32 3.37 12.37
N LEU A 89 14.73 4.14 11.37
CA LEU A 89 14.01 5.35 11.02
C LEU A 89 12.58 4.96 10.62
N GLY A 90 11.58 5.41 11.36
CA GLY A 90 10.18 5.28 10.98
C GLY A 90 9.81 6.31 9.93
N GLY A 91 10.16 7.56 10.20
CA GLY A 91 9.94 8.68 9.28
C GLY A 91 10.73 9.92 9.64
N LEU A 92 10.87 10.77 8.66
CA LEU A 92 11.19 12.19 8.77
C LEU A 92 9.94 12.97 8.43
N ILE A 93 9.51 13.83 9.31
CA ILE A 93 8.35 14.70 9.15
C ILE A 93 8.82 16.15 9.13
N ILE A 94 8.27 16.93 8.20
CA ILE A 94 8.44 18.37 8.15
C ILE A 94 7.11 18.99 8.58
N GLY A 95 6.93 19.06 9.89
CA GLY A 95 5.65 19.50 10.49
C GLY A 95 5.63 20.93 11.01
N ILE A 96 6.80 21.52 11.24
CA ILE A 96 6.94 22.86 11.81
C ILE A 96 7.75 23.71 10.84
N TRP A 97 7.14 24.80 10.35
CA TRP A 97 7.79 25.75 9.45
C TRP A 97 8.28 26.95 10.27
N THR A 98 9.56 26.91 10.62
CA THR A 98 10.21 27.96 11.41
C THR A 98 10.99 28.94 10.51
N LYS A 99 11.34 30.12 11.02
CA LYS A 99 12.20 31.12 10.40
C LYS A 99 11.86 31.53 8.96
N ASN A 100 10.70 31.14 8.46
CA ASN A 100 10.23 31.37 7.07
C ASN A 100 11.10 30.71 5.96
N ILE A 101 11.97 29.78 6.31
CA ILE A 101 12.75 28.95 5.38
C ILE A 101 12.21 27.53 5.50
N ARG A 102 11.41 27.12 4.54
CA ARG A 102 10.78 25.78 4.56
C ARG A 102 11.78 24.68 4.28
N GLY A 103 11.75 23.65 5.10
CA GLY A 103 12.52 22.43 4.90
C GLY A 103 13.97 22.52 5.30
N ASP A 104 14.36 23.53 6.07
CA ASP A 104 15.66 23.58 6.71
C ASP A 104 15.69 22.67 7.96
N LYS A 105 16.86 22.58 8.59
CA LYS A 105 17.10 21.58 9.65
C LYS A 105 16.19 21.70 10.87
N ASP A 106 15.73 22.88 11.22
CA ASP A 106 14.91 23.11 12.42
C ASP A 106 13.40 22.85 12.18
N ASP A 107 13.00 22.64 10.93
CA ASP A 107 11.65 22.16 10.59
C ASP A 107 11.52 20.63 10.67
N MET A 108 12.64 19.90 10.71
CA MET A 108 12.68 18.46 10.53
C MET A 108 12.60 17.70 11.84
N GLN A 109 11.68 16.76 11.91
CA GLN A 109 11.53 15.83 13.04
C GLN A 109 11.72 14.40 12.57
N THR A 110 12.64 13.69 13.20
CA THR A 110 12.88 12.28 12.94
C THR A 110 12.33 11.41 14.05
N GLU A 111 11.84 10.25 13.70
CA GLU A 111 11.41 9.25 14.65
C GLU A 111 12.11 7.92 14.37
N ALA A 112 12.90 7.44 15.34
CA ALA A 112 13.37 6.07 15.36
C ALA A 112 12.39 5.21 16.15
N ARG A 113 11.85 4.17 15.52
CA ARG A 113 10.87 3.28 16.14
C ARG A 113 11.14 1.81 15.84
N ASN A 114 10.65 0.95 16.72
CA ASN A 114 10.66 -0.49 16.53
C ASN A 114 9.20 -0.95 16.41
N THR A 115 8.73 -1.11 15.18
CA THR A 115 7.36 -1.55 14.88
C THR A 115 7.34 -2.75 13.95
N PRO A 116 6.37 -3.68 14.11
CA PRO A 116 6.22 -4.79 13.17
C PRO A 116 6.07 -4.31 11.72
N THR A 117 5.27 -3.29 11.48
CA THR A 117 4.99 -2.78 10.12
C THR A 117 6.25 -2.31 9.41
N ASP A 118 7.09 -1.48 10.05
CA ASP A 118 8.30 -0.96 9.40
C ASP A 118 9.32 -2.08 9.15
N ASN A 119 9.49 -2.97 10.14
CA ASN A 119 10.40 -4.09 10.01
C ASN A 119 9.94 -5.09 8.94
N LEU A 120 8.65 -5.42 8.84
CA LEU A 120 8.11 -6.30 7.80
C LEU A 120 8.24 -5.69 6.40
N LYS A 121 7.93 -4.39 6.22
CA LYS A 121 8.09 -3.72 4.93
C LYS A 121 9.55 -3.71 4.48
N ALA A 122 10.48 -3.40 5.40
CA ALA A 122 11.91 -3.44 5.12
C ALA A 122 12.40 -4.86 4.81
N ALA A 123 12.02 -5.85 5.62
CA ALA A 123 12.34 -7.26 5.39
C ALA A 123 11.85 -7.73 4.02
N SER A 124 10.63 -7.37 3.67
CA SER A 124 9.98 -7.73 2.42
C SER A 124 10.71 -7.17 1.19
N SER A 125 11.11 -5.89 1.23
CA SER A 125 11.87 -5.25 0.15
C SER A 125 13.26 -5.85 0.00
N CYS A 126 13.96 -6.10 1.12
CA CYS A 126 15.27 -6.73 1.14
C CYS A 126 15.24 -8.20 0.65
N ALA A 127 14.18 -8.95 1.03
CA ALA A 127 14.00 -10.33 0.57
C ALA A 127 13.79 -10.42 -0.95
N LEU A 128 13.08 -9.45 -1.54
CA LEU A 128 12.91 -9.36 -2.98
C LEU A 128 14.20 -8.91 -3.69
N ALA A 129 14.98 -8.01 -3.08
CA ALA A 129 16.19 -7.48 -3.70
C ALA A 129 17.31 -8.54 -3.80
N ALA A 130 17.52 -9.34 -2.76
CA ALA A 130 18.67 -10.24 -2.65
C ALA A 130 18.92 -11.11 -3.90
N PRO A 131 17.92 -11.81 -4.49
CA PRO A 131 18.14 -12.65 -5.67
C PRO A 131 18.61 -11.89 -6.91
N HIS A 132 18.15 -10.65 -7.10
CA HIS A 132 18.51 -9.85 -8.25
C HIS A 132 19.97 -9.39 -8.23
N PHE A 133 20.57 -9.28 -7.05
CA PHE A 133 21.97 -8.84 -6.88
C PHE A 133 22.95 -9.99 -6.64
N GLU A 134 22.49 -11.22 -6.46
CA GLU A 134 23.34 -12.35 -6.05
C GLU A 134 24.57 -12.56 -6.98
N LYS A 135 24.37 -12.39 -8.30
CA LYS A 135 25.46 -12.55 -9.29
C LYS A 135 26.28 -11.28 -9.49
N LYS A 136 25.68 -10.09 -9.34
CA LYS A 136 26.32 -8.79 -9.66
C LYS A 136 27.05 -8.20 -8.47
N ASP A 137 26.46 -8.32 -7.28
CA ASP A 137 26.98 -7.81 -6.02
C ASP A 137 26.59 -8.75 -4.88
N PRO A 138 27.35 -9.86 -4.72
CA PRO A 138 27.05 -10.85 -3.70
C PRO A 138 27.18 -10.31 -2.27
N VAL A 139 27.92 -9.22 -2.06
CA VAL A 139 28.03 -8.56 -0.75
C VAL A 139 26.73 -7.85 -0.42
N PHE A 140 26.22 -7.04 -1.35
CA PHE A 140 24.95 -6.36 -1.19
C PHE A 140 23.79 -7.35 -1.05
N ALA A 141 23.76 -8.40 -1.89
CA ALA A 141 22.76 -9.47 -1.79
C ALA A 141 22.75 -10.14 -0.40
N ARG A 142 23.94 -10.40 0.18
CA ARG A 142 24.05 -10.94 1.53
C ARG A 142 23.56 -9.98 2.60
N TRP A 143 23.83 -8.68 2.48
CA TRP A 143 23.28 -7.68 3.39
C TRP A 143 21.74 -7.64 3.31
N CYS A 144 21.18 -7.66 2.11
CA CYS A 144 19.73 -7.75 1.93
C CYS A 144 19.16 -9.01 2.60
N ARG A 145 19.76 -10.18 2.34
CA ARG A 145 19.33 -11.46 2.95
C ARG A 145 19.35 -11.41 4.48
N ASN A 146 20.46 -10.98 5.06
CA ASN A 146 20.63 -10.94 6.52
C ASN A 146 19.65 -9.94 7.15
N SER A 147 19.54 -8.74 6.59
CA SER A 147 18.60 -7.73 7.08
C SER A 147 17.16 -8.23 7.00
N ALA A 148 16.77 -8.89 5.90
CA ALA A 148 15.42 -9.44 5.76
C ALA A 148 15.09 -10.48 6.86
N ILE A 149 16.05 -11.34 7.19
CA ILE A 149 15.91 -12.37 8.24
C ILE A 149 15.78 -11.71 9.62
N GLU A 150 16.69 -10.78 9.94
CA GLU A 150 16.72 -10.09 11.23
C GLU A 150 15.48 -9.23 11.44
N ASP A 151 15.11 -8.42 10.45
CA ASP A 151 13.96 -7.53 10.53
C ASP A 151 12.64 -8.30 10.64
N PHE A 152 12.53 -9.45 9.96
CA PHE A 152 11.39 -10.35 10.15
C PHE A 152 11.30 -10.86 11.58
N GLN A 153 12.42 -11.29 12.17
CA GLN A 153 12.43 -11.77 13.55
C GLN A 153 12.02 -10.67 14.53
N PHE A 154 12.58 -9.46 14.40
CA PHE A 154 12.16 -8.31 15.23
C PHE A 154 10.67 -8.03 15.13
N ALA A 155 10.12 -8.12 13.91
CA ALA A 155 8.70 -7.90 13.70
C ALA A 155 7.83 -8.97 14.38
N ILE A 156 8.21 -10.24 14.24
CA ILE A 156 7.45 -11.36 14.82
C ILE A 156 7.47 -11.33 16.35
N ASP A 157 8.58 -10.95 16.95
CA ASP A 157 8.72 -10.84 18.42
C ASP A 157 7.76 -9.77 19.01
N LEU A 158 7.40 -8.77 18.20
CA LEU A 158 6.51 -7.67 18.62
C LEU A 158 5.06 -7.82 18.11
N LEU A 159 4.81 -8.73 17.18
CA LEU A 159 3.55 -8.80 16.44
C LEU A 159 2.34 -8.89 17.39
N ASP A 160 2.38 -9.79 18.36
CA ASP A 160 1.26 -10.00 19.28
C ASP A 160 1.08 -8.90 20.31
N THR A 161 2.13 -8.14 20.60
CA THR A 161 2.11 -7.06 21.60
C THR A 161 1.72 -5.71 21.00
N GLN A 162 1.98 -5.49 19.71
CA GLN A 162 1.73 -4.23 19.03
C GLN A 162 0.56 -4.28 18.03
N ARG A 163 -0.10 -5.44 17.86
CA ARG A 163 -1.33 -5.51 17.07
C ARG A 163 -2.48 -4.80 17.79
N THR A 164 -3.36 -4.20 17.02
CA THR A 164 -4.62 -3.63 17.49
C THR A 164 -5.79 -4.29 16.77
N GLU A 165 -7.02 -4.12 17.28
CA GLU A 165 -8.21 -4.60 16.56
C GLU A 165 -8.37 -3.94 15.17
N GLN A 166 -7.87 -2.72 15.00
CA GLN A 166 -7.98 -1.96 13.76
C GLN A 166 -7.01 -2.43 12.66
N ASN A 167 -5.88 -3.03 13.03
CA ASN A 167 -4.83 -3.37 12.07
C ASN A 167 -4.51 -4.87 11.96
N GLU A 168 -5.17 -5.74 12.73
CA GLU A 168 -4.81 -7.16 12.81
C GLU A 168 -4.76 -7.81 11.41
N THR A 169 -5.83 -7.69 10.62
CA THR A 169 -5.92 -8.37 9.32
C THR A 169 -4.84 -7.91 8.35
N GLU A 170 -4.63 -6.59 8.20
CA GLU A 170 -3.60 -6.05 7.29
C GLU A 170 -2.20 -6.38 7.78
N LEU A 171 -1.93 -6.25 9.07
CA LEU A 171 -0.61 -6.54 9.65
C LEU A 171 -0.23 -8.02 9.49
N TYR A 172 -1.18 -8.92 9.74
CA TYR A 172 -0.95 -10.36 9.57
C TYR A 172 -0.84 -10.75 8.08
N ALA A 173 -1.53 -10.06 7.18
CA ALA A 173 -1.36 -10.24 5.75
C ALA A 173 0.04 -9.79 5.29
N LEU A 174 0.52 -8.64 5.75
CA LEU A 174 1.89 -8.17 5.49
C LEU A 174 2.94 -9.17 6.02
N ALA A 175 2.74 -9.67 7.24
CA ALA A 175 3.63 -10.67 7.82
C ALA A 175 3.61 -11.98 7.03
N THR A 176 2.44 -12.42 6.54
CA THR A 176 2.29 -13.61 5.67
C THR A 176 3.08 -13.45 4.37
N VAL A 177 2.92 -12.31 3.68
CA VAL A 177 3.66 -12.02 2.45
C VAL A 177 5.16 -12.00 2.70
N THR A 178 5.60 -11.35 3.78
CA THR A 178 7.02 -11.25 4.14
C THR A 178 7.61 -12.64 4.45
N ALA A 179 6.90 -13.46 5.21
CA ALA A 179 7.31 -14.84 5.50
C ALA A 179 7.44 -15.67 4.20
N MET A 180 6.49 -15.54 3.28
CA MET A 180 6.57 -16.24 1.99
C MET A 180 7.70 -15.75 1.11
N ARG A 181 8.03 -14.47 1.12
CA ARG A 181 9.22 -13.93 0.41
C ARG A 181 10.51 -14.48 1.00
N LEU A 182 10.59 -14.62 2.34
CA LEU A 182 11.71 -15.26 3.01
C LEU A 182 11.77 -16.77 2.72
N TYR A 183 10.64 -17.46 2.67
CA TYR A 183 10.60 -18.86 2.25
C TYR A 183 11.16 -19.03 0.82
N ARG A 184 10.77 -18.21 -0.12
CA ARG A 184 11.32 -18.21 -1.48
C ARG A 184 12.83 -17.94 -1.51
N LEU A 185 13.28 -16.99 -0.68
CA LEU A 185 14.70 -16.60 -0.59
C LEU A 185 15.58 -17.67 0.05
N THR A 186 15.09 -18.36 1.09
CA THR A 186 15.90 -19.23 1.95
C THR A 186 15.63 -20.71 1.74
N GLN A 187 14.44 -21.07 1.26
CA GLN A 187 13.89 -22.44 1.21
C GLN A 187 13.76 -23.09 2.61
N ASP A 188 13.76 -22.25 3.67
CA ASP A 188 13.61 -22.73 5.05
C ASP A 188 12.13 -22.85 5.40
N VAL A 189 11.71 -24.05 5.77
CA VAL A 189 10.32 -24.36 6.15
C VAL A 189 9.83 -23.55 7.37
N TYR A 190 10.75 -23.03 8.18
CA TYR A 190 10.42 -22.14 9.30
C TYR A 190 9.55 -20.96 8.85
N TYR A 191 9.86 -20.37 7.70
CA TYR A 191 9.06 -19.25 7.16
C TYR A 191 7.73 -19.69 6.57
N LEU A 192 7.64 -20.89 5.99
CA LEU A 192 6.39 -21.46 5.53
C LEU A 192 5.44 -21.74 6.71
N ASP A 193 5.97 -22.26 7.81
CA ASP A 193 5.21 -22.50 9.04
C ASP A 193 4.66 -21.19 9.63
N TRP A 194 5.48 -20.13 9.63
CA TRP A 194 5.02 -18.81 10.02
C TRP A 194 3.92 -18.30 9.09
N ALA A 195 4.14 -18.32 7.78
CA ALA A 195 3.15 -17.87 6.79
C ALA A 195 1.81 -18.58 6.97
N THR A 196 1.83 -19.90 7.17
CA THR A 196 0.62 -20.70 7.40
C THR A 196 -0.13 -20.27 8.66
N ARG A 197 0.58 -20.06 9.76
CA ARG A 197 -0.04 -19.60 11.02
C ARG A 197 -0.65 -18.21 10.89
N LEU A 198 0.09 -17.27 10.29
CA LEU A 198 -0.35 -15.89 10.07
C LEU A 198 -1.58 -15.83 9.14
N ALA A 199 -1.56 -16.61 8.05
CA ALA A 199 -2.67 -16.70 7.10
C ALA A 199 -3.97 -17.18 7.75
N ARG A 200 -3.94 -18.03 8.79
CA ARG A 200 -5.14 -18.44 9.53
C ARG A 200 -5.83 -17.28 10.21
N THR A 201 -5.06 -16.33 10.77
CA THR A 201 -5.64 -15.10 11.36
C THR A 201 -6.26 -14.22 10.27
N VAL A 202 -5.60 -14.06 9.13
CA VAL A 202 -6.17 -13.33 7.98
C VAL A 202 -7.50 -13.94 7.54
N MET A 203 -7.53 -15.26 7.32
CA MET A 203 -8.76 -15.96 6.91
C MET A 203 -9.87 -15.90 7.99
N ALA A 204 -9.52 -15.91 9.27
CA ALA A 204 -10.48 -15.73 10.35
C ALA A 204 -11.18 -14.37 10.31
N GLY A 205 -10.49 -13.33 9.79
CA GLY A 205 -11.05 -12.00 9.57
C GLY A 205 -11.89 -11.87 8.28
N GLN A 206 -12.10 -12.91 7.49
CA GLN A 206 -12.84 -12.85 6.23
C GLN A 206 -14.31 -13.25 6.37
N GLN A 207 -15.19 -12.57 5.62
CA GLN A 207 -16.59 -12.94 5.47
C GLN A 207 -16.73 -14.02 4.38
N LEU A 208 -16.76 -15.29 4.74
CA LEU A 208 -16.85 -16.38 3.77
C LEU A 208 -18.27 -16.62 3.25
N GLU A 209 -19.26 -16.52 4.14
CA GLU A 209 -20.66 -16.71 3.78
C GLU A 209 -21.27 -15.46 3.16
N LYS A 210 -22.16 -15.65 2.18
CA LYS A 210 -22.91 -14.54 1.59
C LYS A 210 -23.80 -13.87 2.61
N ARG A 211 -23.75 -12.55 2.69
CA ARG A 211 -24.70 -11.73 3.44
C ARG A 211 -26.03 -11.65 2.67
N THR A 212 -26.84 -12.70 2.83
CA THR A 212 -28.15 -12.80 2.15
C THR A 212 -29.20 -11.84 2.72
N ASP A 213 -28.92 -11.24 3.86
CA ASP A 213 -29.69 -10.13 4.47
C ASP A 213 -29.44 -8.78 3.78
N TRP A 214 -28.45 -8.69 2.90
CA TRP A 214 -28.16 -7.50 2.10
C TRP A 214 -28.89 -7.54 0.76
N LYS A 215 -29.34 -6.37 0.28
CA LYS A 215 -29.97 -6.21 -1.06
C LYS A 215 -29.07 -6.72 -2.20
N ILE A 216 -27.77 -6.57 -2.02
CA ILE A 216 -26.73 -7.12 -2.89
C ILE A 216 -25.95 -8.11 -2.05
N PRO A 217 -26.16 -9.42 -2.22
CA PRO A 217 -25.50 -10.43 -1.40
C PRO A 217 -24.00 -10.52 -1.72
N LEU A 218 -23.17 -9.98 -0.84
CA LEU A 218 -21.72 -10.00 -0.95
C LEU A 218 -21.10 -11.01 0.03
N ARG A 219 -19.94 -11.54 -0.34
CA ARG A 219 -19.04 -12.32 0.52
C ARG A 219 -17.60 -12.01 0.15
N GLY A 220 -16.65 -12.42 0.96
CA GLY A 220 -15.22 -12.36 0.64
C GLY A 220 -14.50 -11.11 1.11
N PHE A 221 -15.21 -10.07 1.52
CA PHE A 221 -14.61 -8.89 2.15
C PHE A 221 -14.01 -9.25 3.52
N PHE A 222 -13.10 -8.39 3.98
CA PHE A 222 -12.41 -8.59 5.25
C PHE A 222 -12.94 -7.65 6.33
N TYR A 223 -12.78 -8.09 7.57
CA TYR A 223 -12.94 -7.28 8.77
C TYR A 223 -11.54 -6.82 9.24
N GLU A 224 -11.47 -5.78 10.05
CA GLU A 224 -10.23 -5.28 10.64
C GLU A 224 -9.50 -6.35 11.48
N SER A 225 -10.27 -7.27 12.07
CA SER A 225 -9.72 -8.36 12.86
C SER A 225 -10.55 -9.65 12.76
N SER A 226 -9.97 -10.73 13.27
CA SER A 226 -10.63 -12.03 13.45
C SER A 226 -11.88 -12.00 14.32
N ARG A 227 -12.07 -10.95 15.13
CA ARG A 227 -13.28 -10.71 15.94
C ARG A 227 -14.49 -10.22 15.13
N LYS A 228 -14.28 -9.81 13.89
CA LYS A 228 -15.32 -9.37 12.93
C LYS A 228 -16.26 -8.29 13.46
N LYS A 229 -15.74 -7.35 14.23
CA LYS A 229 -16.54 -6.23 14.74
C LYS A 229 -16.79 -5.15 13.68
N ARG A 230 -15.77 -4.81 12.90
CA ARG A 230 -15.85 -3.78 11.87
C ARG A 230 -15.31 -4.30 10.55
N ILE A 231 -16.02 -3.96 9.47
CA ILE A 231 -15.56 -4.23 8.12
C ILE A 231 -14.35 -3.36 7.84
N LEU A 232 -13.31 -3.94 7.24
CA LEU A 232 -12.08 -3.25 6.89
C LEU A 232 -12.36 -2.22 5.80
N ALA A 233 -12.12 -0.96 6.10
CA ALA A 233 -12.17 0.16 5.17
C ALA A 233 -10.75 0.62 4.85
N TYR A 234 -10.48 0.84 3.58
CA TYR A 234 -9.13 1.15 3.10
C TYR A 234 -8.92 2.65 2.98
N TYR A 235 -7.70 3.08 3.29
CA TYR A 235 -7.23 4.45 3.15
C TYR A 235 -5.93 4.48 2.32
N HIS A 236 -5.42 5.65 2.02
CA HIS A 236 -4.30 5.80 1.08
C HIS A 236 -3.02 5.00 1.44
N GLN A 237 -2.80 4.69 2.71
CA GLN A 237 -1.65 3.87 3.14
C GLN A 237 -1.97 2.37 3.26
N SER A 238 -3.24 1.97 3.18
CA SER A 238 -3.64 0.58 3.23
C SER A 238 -3.13 -0.21 2.03
N GLN A 239 -2.87 -1.48 2.24
CA GLN A 239 -2.37 -2.40 1.22
C GLN A 239 -3.33 -3.56 1.00
N GLU A 240 -4.50 -3.27 0.47
CA GLU A 240 -5.59 -4.24 0.27
C GLU A 240 -5.18 -5.51 -0.47
N HIS A 241 -4.16 -5.44 -1.34
CA HIS A 241 -3.68 -6.58 -2.12
C HIS A 241 -2.98 -7.66 -1.28
N LEU A 242 -2.51 -7.34 -0.08
CA LEU A 242 -1.68 -8.26 0.73
C LEU A 242 -2.41 -9.56 1.10
N MET A 243 -3.72 -9.52 1.35
CA MET A 243 -4.51 -10.71 1.64
C MET A 243 -4.51 -11.67 0.46
N ALA A 244 -4.75 -11.16 -0.75
CA ALA A 244 -4.71 -11.96 -1.97
C ALA A 244 -3.28 -12.42 -2.28
N GLU A 245 -2.27 -11.57 -2.10
CA GLU A 245 -0.88 -11.90 -2.39
C GLU A 245 -0.38 -13.02 -1.49
N GLY A 246 -0.54 -12.91 -0.17
CA GLY A 246 -0.06 -13.92 0.78
C GLY A 246 -0.69 -15.29 0.55
N LEU A 247 -2.02 -15.34 0.40
CA LEU A 247 -2.73 -16.58 0.14
C LEU A 247 -2.41 -17.19 -1.22
N SER A 248 -2.22 -16.35 -2.26
CA SER A 248 -1.80 -16.80 -3.60
C SER A 248 -0.39 -17.40 -3.57
N MET A 249 0.55 -16.78 -2.82
CA MET A 249 1.89 -17.32 -2.64
C MET A 249 1.88 -18.69 -1.95
N LEU A 250 1.09 -18.84 -0.90
CA LEU A 250 0.92 -20.14 -0.21
C LEU A 250 0.36 -21.22 -1.17
N LEU A 251 -0.66 -20.91 -1.96
CA LEU A 251 -1.22 -21.82 -2.94
C LEU A 251 -0.21 -22.25 -4.02
N THR A 252 0.65 -21.31 -4.43
CA THR A 252 1.63 -21.55 -5.51
C THR A 252 2.84 -22.34 -5.00
N ASP A 253 3.36 -21.98 -3.83
CA ASP A 253 4.65 -22.48 -3.33
C ASP A 253 4.52 -23.71 -2.40
N ALA A 254 3.30 -23.95 -1.87
CA ALA A 254 3.02 -25.10 -1.00
C ALA A 254 1.76 -25.88 -1.44
N PRO A 255 1.68 -26.36 -2.73
CA PRO A 255 0.46 -26.92 -3.31
C PRO A 255 0.00 -28.25 -2.69
N THR A 256 0.83 -28.89 -1.86
CA THR A 256 0.50 -30.14 -1.17
C THR A 256 0.19 -29.94 0.31
N HIS A 257 0.19 -28.70 0.80
CA HIS A 257 -0.08 -28.41 2.21
C HIS A 257 -1.53 -28.73 2.57
N PRO A 258 -1.82 -29.26 3.79
CA PRO A 258 -3.19 -29.58 4.22
C PRO A 258 -4.18 -28.41 4.18
N ASP A 259 -3.71 -27.17 4.35
CA ASP A 259 -4.55 -25.97 4.37
C ASP A 259 -4.86 -25.42 2.94
N VAL A 260 -4.37 -26.04 1.86
CA VAL A 260 -4.66 -25.60 0.47
C VAL A 260 -6.15 -25.38 0.20
N PRO A 261 -7.08 -26.25 0.64
CA PRO A 261 -8.51 -26.01 0.46
C PRO A 261 -9.01 -24.72 1.14
N LEU A 262 -8.46 -24.38 2.30
CA LEU A 262 -8.83 -23.17 3.04
C LEU A 262 -8.32 -21.90 2.33
N TRP A 263 -7.06 -21.90 1.92
CA TRP A 263 -6.47 -20.79 1.16
C TRP A 263 -7.21 -20.53 -0.15
N LYS A 264 -7.53 -21.63 -0.86
CA LYS A 264 -8.28 -21.55 -2.12
C LYS A 264 -9.68 -20.97 -1.91
N ALA A 265 -10.42 -21.46 -0.91
CA ALA A 265 -11.77 -20.97 -0.59
C ALA A 265 -11.75 -19.47 -0.21
N SER A 266 -10.71 -19.03 0.51
CA SER A 266 -10.52 -17.61 0.87
C SER A 266 -10.27 -16.76 -0.37
N CYS A 267 -9.36 -17.18 -1.26
CA CYS A 267 -9.10 -16.47 -2.52
C CYS A 267 -10.34 -16.43 -3.43
N GLU A 268 -11.09 -17.54 -3.56
CA GLU A 268 -12.34 -17.60 -4.32
C GLU A 268 -13.41 -16.66 -3.75
N ALA A 269 -13.54 -16.59 -2.42
CA ALA A 269 -14.47 -15.67 -1.78
C ALA A 269 -14.10 -14.21 -2.05
N TYR A 270 -12.81 -13.86 -2.00
CA TYR A 270 -12.38 -12.49 -2.31
C TYR A 270 -12.56 -12.15 -3.79
N ALA A 271 -12.30 -13.09 -4.69
CA ALA A 271 -12.61 -12.93 -6.11
C ALA A 271 -14.12 -12.69 -6.35
N ASP A 272 -14.99 -13.40 -5.62
CA ASP A 272 -16.44 -13.19 -5.66
C ASP A 272 -16.84 -11.80 -5.15
N TYR A 273 -16.17 -11.30 -4.11
CA TYR A 273 -16.37 -9.92 -3.65
C TYR A 273 -16.07 -8.91 -4.76
N LEU A 274 -14.89 -9.01 -5.38
CA LEU A 274 -14.48 -8.11 -6.46
C LEU A 274 -15.42 -8.18 -7.67
N ARG A 275 -15.86 -9.37 -8.07
CA ARG A 275 -16.88 -9.53 -9.14
C ARG A 275 -18.23 -8.95 -8.72
N GLY A 276 -18.63 -9.12 -7.45
CA GLY A 276 -19.88 -8.57 -6.93
C GLY A 276 -19.91 -7.05 -6.97
N ILE A 277 -18.86 -6.39 -6.48
CA ILE A 277 -18.79 -4.92 -6.48
C ILE A 277 -18.50 -4.34 -7.87
N SER A 278 -17.92 -5.11 -8.79
CA SER A 278 -17.69 -4.65 -10.17
C SER A 278 -18.98 -4.42 -10.97
N GLN A 279 -20.11 -4.98 -10.53
CA GLN A 279 -21.42 -4.69 -11.09
C GLN A 279 -21.91 -3.28 -10.77
N LEU A 280 -21.21 -2.56 -9.89
CA LEU A 280 -21.58 -1.26 -9.33
C LEU A 280 -20.59 -0.15 -9.71
N ILE A 281 -19.70 -0.40 -10.69
CA ILE A 281 -18.69 0.57 -11.13
C ILE A 281 -19.27 1.75 -11.89
N GLU A 282 -20.43 1.57 -12.54
CA GLU A 282 -21.07 2.66 -13.27
C GLU A 282 -21.68 3.71 -12.32
N PRO A 283 -21.70 5.00 -12.71
CA PRO A 283 -21.23 5.57 -13.99
C PRO A 283 -19.74 5.93 -14.01
N TYR A 284 -18.99 5.73 -12.93
CA TYR A 284 -17.65 6.33 -12.76
C TYR A 284 -16.49 5.41 -13.20
N GLY A 285 -16.74 4.13 -13.40
CA GLY A 285 -15.74 3.18 -13.88
C GLY A 285 -14.78 2.64 -12.81
N ILE A 286 -14.97 2.96 -11.51
CA ILE A 286 -14.14 2.51 -10.40
C ILE A 286 -14.82 1.45 -9.54
N LEU A 287 -14.03 0.53 -9.02
CA LEU A 287 -14.49 -0.39 -7.98
C LEU A 287 -14.80 0.39 -6.69
N PRO A 288 -15.96 0.18 -6.07
CA PRO A 288 -16.27 0.77 -4.78
C PRO A 288 -15.19 0.50 -3.72
N SER A 289 -14.93 1.47 -2.87
CA SER A 289 -13.83 1.43 -1.90
C SER A 289 -14.06 0.41 -0.78
N ALA A 290 -15.18 0.52 -0.07
CA ALA A 290 -15.50 -0.36 1.06
C ALA A 290 -16.98 -0.29 1.45
N VAL A 291 -17.37 -1.22 2.32
CA VAL A 291 -18.66 -1.21 3.00
C VAL A 291 -18.51 -0.51 4.34
N TYR A 292 -19.42 0.41 4.63
CA TYR A 292 -19.47 1.17 5.87
C TYR A 292 -20.80 0.93 6.60
N GLU A 293 -20.74 1.03 7.93
CA GLU A 293 -21.90 0.85 8.82
C GLU A 293 -22.29 2.19 9.43
N VAL A 294 -23.58 2.52 9.42
CA VAL A 294 -24.13 3.68 10.16
C VAL A 294 -24.09 3.39 11.67
N ASP A 295 -24.09 4.45 12.46
CA ASP A 295 -24.04 4.37 13.94
C ASP A 295 -22.82 3.62 14.48
N ASN A 296 -21.74 3.55 13.68
CA ASN A 296 -20.46 2.99 14.11
C ASN A 296 -19.87 3.85 15.24
N THR A 297 -19.82 3.31 16.45
CA THR A 297 -19.31 4.03 17.65
C THR A 297 -17.83 4.40 17.54
N ASP A 298 -17.08 3.67 16.73
CA ASP A 298 -15.65 3.86 16.51
C ASP A 298 -15.33 4.61 15.21
N TYR A 299 -16.33 5.27 14.60
CA TYR A 299 -16.19 5.95 13.30
C TYR A 299 -15.02 6.94 13.24
N LYS A 300 -14.64 7.52 14.37
CA LYS A 300 -13.52 8.47 14.46
C LYS A 300 -12.19 7.87 14.03
N ASN A 301 -12.02 6.56 14.18
CA ASN A 301 -10.81 5.85 13.76
C ASN A 301 -10.68 5.75 12.23
N LEU A 302 -11.72 6.07 11.47
CA LEU A 302 -11.67 6.14 10.00
C LEU A 302 -11.04 7.45 9.50
N TYR A 303 -10.90 8.45 10.38
CA TYR A 303 -10.41 9.79 10.04
C TYR A 303 -8.94 9.93 10.48
N HIS A 304 -8.04 9.36 9.72
CA HIS A 304 -6.62 9.24 10.07
C HIS A 304 -5.85 10.56 10.27
N GLU A 305 -6.38 11.66 9.75
CA GLU A 305 -5.80 13.00 9.90
C GLU A 305 -6.79 13.99 10.55
N GLY A 306 -7.79 13.46 11.25
CA GLY A 306 -8.90 14.26 11.79
C GLY A 306 -8.52 15.31 12.82
N GLU A 307 -7.40 15.12 13.52
CA GLU A 307 -6.92 16.12 14.49
C GLU A 307 -6.54 17.45 13.85
N GLN A 308 -6.11 17.43 12.58
CA GLN A 308 -5.67 18.62 11.85
C GLN A 308 -6.85 19.42 11.24
N VAL A 309 -7.95 18.76 10.94
CA VAL A 309 -9.06 19.34 10.17
C VAL A 309 -10.40 19.31 10.92
N GLY A 310 -10.40 18.70 12.10
CA GLY A 310 -11.62 18.46 12.88
C GLY A 310 -12.30 17.14 12.52
N LEU A 311 -12.86 16.49 13.53
CA LEU A 311 -13.61 15.26 13.34
C LEU A 311 -15.10 15.58 13.13
N PRO A 312 -15.79 14.92 12.18
CA PRO A 312 -17.22 15.09 12.03
C PRO A 312 -17.98 14.54 13.26
N SER A 313 -19.17 15.01 13.47
CA SER A 313 -20.13 14.40 14.37
C SER A 313 -20.58 13.03 13.86
N LEU A 314 -21.19 12.22 14.72
CA LEU A 314 -21.77 10.94 14.30
C LEU A 314 -22.88 11.15 13.25
N GLU A 315 -23.61 12.23 13.33
CA GLU A 315 -24.67 12.57 12.35
C GLU A 315 -24.08 12.86 10.98
N GLU A 316 -23.02 13.68 10.90
CA GLU A 316 -22.28 13.95 9.67
C GLU A 316 -21.66 12.69 9.09
N TYR A 317 -21.03 11.85 9.91
CA TYR A 317 -20.54 10.53 9.48
C TYR A 317 -21.66 9.68 8.88
N ASN A 318 -22.79 9.56 9.58
CA ASN A 318 -23.94 8.78 9.10
C ASN A 318 -24.51 9.33 7.78
N ALA A 319 -24.52 10.65 7.61
CA ALA A 319 -24.93 11.28 6.36
C ALA A 319 -23.98 10.89 5.22
N GLN A 320 -22.67 10.94 5.44
CA GLN A 320 -21.67 10.49 4.46
C GLN A 320 -21.87 9.03 4.08
N VAL A 321 -22.06 8.13 5.05
CA VAL A 321 -22.30 6.71 4.79
C VAL A 321 -23.54 6.50 3.94
N ARG A 322 -24.65 7.21 4.24
CA ARG A 322 -25.92 7.07 3.52
C ARG A 322 -25.90 7.60 2.09
N ASN A 323 -24.89 8.40 1.71
CA ASN A 323 -24.68 8.81 0.32
C ASN A 323 -24.20 7.64 -0.57
N GLY A 324 -23.77 6.52 0.02
CA GLY A 324 -23.38 5.33 -0.71
C GLY A 324 -24.54 4.48 -1.22
N ILE A 325 -24.22 3.35 -1.82
CA ILE A 325 -25.16 2.36 -2.34
C ILE A 325 -25.73 1.54 -1.17
N PRO A 326 -27.04 1.54 -0.89
CA PRO A 326 -27.60 0.86 0.26
C PRO A 326 -27.58 -0.66 0.08
N LEU A 327 -26.88 -1.36 0.97
CA LEU A 327 -26.90 -2.83 1.09
C LEU A 327 -28.01 -3.28 2.05
N SER A 328 -28.19 -2.57 3.16
CA SER A 328 -29.29 -2.76 4.11
C SER A 328 -29.66 -1.42 4.75
N LYS A 329 -30.42 -1.42 5.83
CA LYS A 329 -30.71 -0.20 6.59
C LYS A 329 -29.46 0.36 7.30
N ASP A 330 -28.50 -0.52 7.63
CA ASP A 330 -27.34 -0.19 8.45
C ASP A 330 -26.02 -0.20 7.63
N PHE A 331 -25.96 -0.86 6.47
CA PHE A 331 -24.76 -1.05 5.68
C PHE A 331 -24.87 -0.42 4.28
N TYR A 332 -23.83 0.30 3.89
CA TYR A 332 -23.74 1.01 2.62
C TYR A 332 -22.37 0.75 1.97
N LEU A 333 -22.38 0.52 0.67
CA LEU A 333 -21.16 0.42 -0.13
C LEU A 333 -20.84 1.81 -0.70
N ARG A 334 -19.67 2.32 -0.36
CA ARG A 334 -19.22 3.63 -0.85
C ARG A 334 -18.23 3.45 -2.01
N ARG A 335 -18.37 4.26 -3.07
CA ARG A 335 -17.38 4.33 -4.14
C ARG A 335 -16.09 4.98 -3.66
N PHE A 336 -16.23 6.02 -2.86
CA PHE A 336 -15.12 6.75 -2.25
C PHE A 336 -15.07 6.50 -0.74
N PRO A 337 -13.88 6.47 -0.13
CA PRO A 337 -13.77 6.27 1.30
C PRO A 337 -14.61 7.25 2.12
N VAL A 338 -15.24 6.76 3.18
CA VAL A 338 -15.79 7.62 4.23
C VAL A 338 -14.65 7.95 5.17
N ALA A 339 -13.96 8.98 4.86
CA ALA A 339 -12.98 9.59 5.74
C ALA A 339 -12.89 11.02 5.30
N TYR A 340 -12.67 11.94 6.22
CA TYR A 340 -12.16 13.22 5.83
C TYR A 340 -10.73 12.94 5.35
N GLN A 341 -10.61 12.61 4.09
CA GLN A 341 -9.30 12.37 3.53
C GLN A 341 -8.70 13.69 3.10
N PHE A 342 -7.61 14.00 3.69
CA PHE A 342 -6.76 15.08 3.24
C PHE A 342 -6.04 14.71 1.93
N ARG A 343 -6.19 13.47 1.46
CA ARG A 343 -5.51 12.89 0.30
C ARG A 343 -6.50 12.19 -0.61
N GLY A 344 -6.26 12.29 -1.91
CA GLY A 344 -7.01 11.55 -2.90
C GLY A 344 -6.80 10.04 -2.81
N PHE A 345 -7.56 9.28 -3.61
CA PHE A 345 -7.70 7.87 -3.31
C PHE A 345 -7.17 6.90 -4.38
N HIS A 346 -6.33 7.38 -5.28
CA HIS A 346 -5.70 6.51 -6.29
C HIS A 346 -4.97 5.32 -5.70
N ALA A 347 -4.34 5.49 -4.55
CA ALA A 347 -3.66 4.40 -3.84
C ALA A 347 -4.60 3.25 -3.45
N VAL A 348 -5.85 3.55 -3.07
CA VAL A 348 -6.88 2.56 -2.75
C VAL A 348 -7.33 1.83 -4.03
N VAL A 349 -7.59 2.59 -5.10
CA VAL A 349 -7.97 2.00 -6.42
C VAL A 349 -6.91 1.01 -6.89
N MET A 350 -5.62 1.39 -6.83
CA MET A 350 -4.52 0.54 -7.28
C MET A 350 -4.26 -0.65 -6.35
N GLY A 351 -4.45 -0.51 -5.05
CA GLY A 351 -4.38 -1.63 -4.10
C GLY A 351 -5.40 -2.72 -4.45
N LYS A 352 -6.64 -2.31 -4.73
CA LYS A 352 -7.72 -3.20 -5.17
C LYS A 352 -7.46 -3.80 -6.56
N ALA A 353 -6.94 -3.01 -7.50
CA ALA A 353 -6.55 -3.48 -8.82
C ALA A 353 -5.46 -4.57 -8.73
N LYS A 354 -4.44 -4.37 -7.90
CA LYS A 354 -3.38 -5.37 -7.67
C LYS A 354 -3.96 -6.67 -7.13
N ALA A 355 -4.87 -6.62 -6.14
CA ALA A 355 -5.57 -7.81 -5.63
C ALA A 355 -6.32 -8.54 -6.75
N ALA A 356 -7.06 -7.81 -7.59
CA ALA A 356 -7.81 -8.37 -8.71
C ALA A 356 -6.88 -9.03 -9.76
N PHE A 357 -5.75 -8.42 -10.11
CA PHE A 357 -4.75 -9.03 -11.00
C PHE A 357 -4.17 -10.33 -10.44
N ILE A 358 -3.81 -10.35 -9.15
CA ILE A 358 -3.27 -11.54 -8.48
C ILE A 358 -4.28 -12.69 -8.57
N LEU A 359 -5.55 -12.43 -8.23
CA LEU A 359 -6.61 -13.43 -8.28
C LEU A 359 -6.97 -13.84 -9.71
N ALA A 360 -6.95 -12.89 -10.65
CA ALA A 360 -7.14 -13.17 -12.07
C ALA A 360 -6.10 -14.18 -12.60
N ARG A 361 -4.83 -13.97 -12.26
CA ARG A 361 -3.74 -14.89 -12.61
C ARG A 361 -3.90 -16.25 -11.92
N LEU A 362 -4.20 -16.25 -10.63
CA LEU A 362 -4.36 -17.47 -9.83
C LEU A 362 -5.45 -18.40 -10.39
N PHE A 363 -6.57 -17.83 -10.83
CA PHE A 363 -7.74 -18.56 -11.31
C PHE A 363 -7.87 -18.59 -12.85
N ASN A 364 -6.92 -18.00 -13.59
CA ASN A 364 -7.02 -17.78 -15.03
C ASN A 364 -8.33 -17.08 -15.44
N ASP A 365 -8.72 -16.06 -14.68
CA ASP A 365 -10.00 -15.35 -14.81
C ASP A 365 -9.84 -14.06 -15.63
N LYS A 366 -10.29 -14.12 -16.89
CA LYS A 366 -10.24 -12.98 -17.80
C LYS A 366 -11.10 -11.82 -17.30
N ALA A 367 -12.28 -12.09 -16.73
CA ALA A 367 -13.18 -11.02 -16.27
C ALA A 367 -12.57 -10.21 -15.11
N LEU A 368 -11.93 -10.89 -14.14
CA LEU A 368 -11.19 -10.20 -13.09
C LEU A 368 -10.00 -9.41 -13.65
N ARG A 369 -9.31 -9.93 -14.66
CA ARG A 369 -8.22 -9.20 -15.32
C ARG A 369 -8.72 -7.94 -15.99
N ASP A 370 -9.83 -8.02 -16.72
CA ASP A 370 -10.45 -6.87 -17.39
C ASP A 370 -10.89 -5.80 -16.35
N ILE A 371 -11.49 -6.23 -15.23
CA ILE A 371 -11.85 -5.34 -14.11
C ILE A 371 -10.60 -4.62 -13.56
N ALA A 372 -9.52 -5.36 -13.30
CA ALA A 372 -8.28 -4.80 -12.78
C ALA A 372 -7.63 -3.83 -13.77
N THR A 373 -7.61 -4.17 -15.07
CA THR A 373 -7.09 -3.31 -16.14
C THR A 373 -7.86 -1.99 -16.18
N ARG A 374 -9.19 -2.04 -16.06
CA ARG A 374 -10.02 -0.84 -16.04
C ARG A 374 -9.68 0.11 -14.88
N GLN A 375 -9.23 -0.40 -13.74
CA GLN A 375 -8.79 0.46 -12.64
C GLN A 375 -7.47 1.19 -12.96
N VAL A 376 -6.57 0.54 -13.70
CA VAL A 376 -5.35 1.19 -14.21
C VAL A 376 -5.71 2.23 -15.28
N GLU A 377 -6.59 1.89 -16.21
CA GLU A 377 -7.08 2.80 -17.24
C GLU A 377 -7.78 4.03 -16.65
N TYR A 378 -8.45 3.89 -15.49
CA TYR A 378 -9.05 5.02 -14.78
C TYR A 378 -7.98 6.06 -14.38
N ILE A 379 -6.82 5.63 -13.91
CA ILE A 379 -5.69 6.49 -13.59
C ILE A 379 -5.13 7.17 -14.86
N LEU A 380 -5.12 6.43 -15.97
CA LEU A 380 -4.57 6.87 -17.26
C LEU A 380 -5.55 7.70 -18.12
N GLY A 381 -6.72 8.04 -17.60
CA GLY A 381 -7.65 8.96 -18.25
C GLY A 381 -9.01 8.38 -18.64
N TYR A 382 -9.24 7.08 -18.48
CA TYR A 382 -10.57 6.50 -18.66
C TYR A 382 -11.45 6.71 -17.42
N ASN A 383 -11.61 7.97 -17.06
CA ASN A 383 -12.32 8.47 -15.89
C ASN A 383 -13.34 9.55 -16.29
N PRO A 384 -14.23 10.01 -15.40
CA PRO A 384 -15.25 11.00 -15.70
C PRO A 384 -14.72 12.35 -16.21
N PHE A 385 -13.44 12.63 -16.00
CA PHE A 385 -12.78 13.87 -16.42
C PHE A 385 -12.10 13.76 -17.78
N ALA A 386 -12.02 12.54 -18.37
CA ALA A 386 -11.31 12.23 -19.61
C ALA A 386 -9.86 12.75 -19.61
N MET A 387 -9.20 12.73 -18.46
CA MET A 387 -7.88 13.29 -18.23
C MET A 387 -6.96 12.25 -17.59
N SER A 388 -5.77 12.04 -18.15
CA SER A 388 -4.72 11.28 -17.45
C SER A 388 -4.34 11.99 -16.16
N THR A 389 -4.29 11.25 -15.07
CA THR A 389 -3.82 11.80 -13.79
C THR A 389 -2.31 11.60 -13.60
N VAL A 390 -1.63 10.98 -14.57
CA VAL A 390 -0.17 10.85 -14.60
C VAL A 390 0.42 12.08 -15.27
N TYR A 391 1.28 12.79 -14.59
CA TYR A 391 1.88 14.02 -15.13
C TYR A 391 2.74 13.74 -16.37
N GLY A 392 2.48 14.50 -17.43
CA GLY A 392 3.21 14.39 -18.70
C GLY A 392 2.80 13.18 -19.55
N ASP A 393 1.79 12.42 -19.15
CA ASP A 393 1.23 11.32 -19.93
C ASP A 393 -0.06 11.73 -20.63
N GLY A 394 -0.22 11.26 -21.88
CA GLY A 394 -1.39 11.56 -22.67
C GLY A 394 -1.43 13.01 -23.19
N TYR A 395 -2.61 13.39 -23.68
CA TYR A 395 -2.86 14.70 -24.31
C TYR A 395 -3.25 15.77 -23.28
N ASP A 396 -3.95 15.36 -22.22
CA ASP A 396 -4.43 16.25 -21.15
C ASP A 396 -4.07 15.61 -19.78
N TYR A 397 -3.43 16.36 -18.92
CA TYR A 397 -3.02 15.96 -17.59
C TYR A 397 -3.00 17.17 -16.64
N PRO A 398 -3.20 16.96 -15.32
CA PRO A 398 -3.26 18.05 -14.37
C PRO A 398 -1.87 18.62 -14.06
N PRO A 399 -1.77 19.89 -13.62
CA PRO A 399 -0.57 20.36 -12.95
C PRO A 399 -0.37 19.57 -11.64
N LEU A 400 0.89 19.36 -11.26
CA LEU A 400 1.22 18.74 -9.98
C LEU A 400 1.27 19.78 -8.85
N TYR A 401 0.89 19.36 -7.65
CA TYR A 401 1.22 20.06 -6.44
C TYR A 401 2.55 19.50 -5.91
N GLY A 402 3.59 20.27 -6.11
CA GLY A 402 4.92 19.95 -5.61
C GLY A 402 5.52 21.22 -5.03
N ALA A 403 5.52 21.36 -3.71
CA ALA A 403 6.06 22.58 -3.07
C ALA A 403 7.53 22.80 -3.43
N TYR A 404 8.30 21.71 -3.61
CA TYR A 404 9.73 21.72 -3.94
C TYR A 404 10.13 20.74 -5.04
N ALA A 405 9.26 19.81 -5.42
CA ALA A 405 9.62 18.71 -6.31
C ALA A 405 9.74 19.15 -7.79
N GLY A 406 9.17 20.30 -8.15
CA GLY A 406 9.12 20.71 -9.56
C GLY A 406 8.22 19.80 -10.39
N ASN A 407 8.47 19.75 -11.69
CA ASN A 407 7.73 18.90 -12.61
C ASN A 407 8.39 17.52 -12.73
N VAL A 408 7.71 16.49 -12.27
CA VAL A 408 8.19 15.10 -12.33
C VAL A 408 7.32 14.31 -13.31
N VAL A 409 7.81 14.14 -14.54
CA VAL A 409 7.11 13.37 -15.58
C VAL A 409 6.97 11.91 -15.14
N GLY A 410 5.74 11.37 -15.27
CA GLY A 410 5.40 10.02 -14.81
C GLY A 410 4.94 9.95 -13.36
N ALA A 411 4.99 11.06 -12.60
CA ALA A 411 4.50 11.07 -11.24
C ALA A 411 2.97 10.96 -11.19
N VAL A 412 2.49 10.18 -10.22
CA VAL A 412 1.06 9.95 -9.97
C VAL A 412 0.65 10.71 -8.72
N PRO A 413 -0.33 11.62 -8.80
CA PRO A 413 -0.83 12.33 -7.65
C PRO A 413 -1.68 11.43 -6.75
N VAL A 414 -1.99 11.92 -5.56
CA VAL A 414 -2.97 11.30 -4.66
C VAL A 414 -4.33 11.07 -5.34
N GLY A 415 -4.77 12.01 -6.17
CA GLY A 415 -5.72 11.79 -7.25
C GLY A 415 -7.17 12.17 -6.97
N ILE A 416 -8.05 11.58 -7.76
CA ILE A 416 -9.48 11.84 -7.73
C ILE A 416 -10.05 11.41 -6.38
N GLU A 417 -10.91 12.24 -5.81
CA GLU A 417 -11.67 12.01 -4.58
C GLU A 417 -13.05 12.64 -4.71
N THR A 418 -13.79 12.82 -3.62
CA THR A 418 -15.05 13.52 -3.59
C THR A 418 -14.90 14.95 -3.09
N PHE A 419 -15.86 15.81 -3.43
CA PHE A 419 -16.06 17.11 -2.79
C PHE A 419 -16.99 16.93 -1.58
N GLU A 420 -16.62 17.48 -0.42
CA GLU A 420 -17.42 17.45 0.81
C GLU A 420 -17.92 16.04 1.22
N ASN A 421 -17.14 15.00 0.94
CA ASN A 421 -17.50 13.60 1.23
C ASN A 421 -18.77 13.08 0.55
N GLU A 422 -19.20 13.67 -0.54
CA GLU A 422 -20.20 13.09 -1.44
C GLU A 422 -19.68 11.79 -2.06
N ASP A 423 -20.54 10.92 -2.55
CA ASP A 423 -20.09 9.67 -3.23
C ASP A 423 -19.96 9.86 -4.75
N GLU A 424 -19.51 11.05 -5.17
CA GLU A 424 -19.32 11.47 -6.55
C GLU A 424 -17.87 11.94 -6.79
N PRO A 425 -17.27 11.63 -7.95
CA PRO A 425 -15.88 12.00 -8.20
C PRO A 425 -15.72 13.51 -8.36
N TYR A 426 -14.69 14.04 -7.73
CA TYR A 426 -14.27 15.42 -7.85
C TYR A 426 -12.76 15.52 -8.09
N PHE A 427 -12.36 16.34 -9.03
CA PHE A 427 -10.96 16.59 -9.36
C PHE A 427 -10.81 18.02 -9.88
N PRO A 428 -10.55 19.00 -9.01
CA PRO A 428 -10.54 20.41 -9.39
C PRO A 428 -9.37 20.75 -10.32
N MET A 429 -9.56 21.72 -11.20
CA MET A 429 -8.49 22.27 -12.03
C MET A 429 -7.44 23.04 -11.21
N GLN A 430 -7.85 23.56 -10.06
CA GLN A 430 -6.94 24.26 -9.15
C GLN A 430 -5.86 23.32 -8.63
N ASN A 431 -4.66 23.86 -8.50
CA ASN A 431 -3.54 23.13 -7.89
C ASN A 431 -3.69 23.14 -6.37
N ASN A 432 -3.92 21.98 -5.78
CA ASN A 432 -3.98 21.80 -4.33
C ASN A 432 -3.46 20.42 -3.91
N CYS A 433 -3.05 20.29 -2.65
CA CYS A 433 -2.44 19.07 -2.13
C CYS A 433 -3.43 17.91 -2.02
N THR A 434 -4.70 18.15 -1.71
CA THR A 434 -5.71 17.10 -1.49
C THR A 434 -5.87 16.18 -2.69
N TYR A 435 -5.77 16.72 -3.91
CA TYR A 435 -6.02 15.99 -5.16
C TYR A 435 -4.75 15.79 -6.01
N LYS A 436 -3.78 16.71 -5.92
CA LYS A 436 -2.69 16.81 -6.89
C LYS A 436 -1.28 16.68 -6.31
N GLU A 437 -1.17 16.45 -5.01
CA GLU A 437 0.12 16.17 -4.42
C GLU A 437 0.70 14.86 -4.98
N ILE A 438 1.94 14.92 -5.44
CA ILE A 438 2.64 13.71 -5.90
C ILE A 438 3.16 12.94 -4.69
N TRP A 439 2.91 11.65 -4.72
CA TRP A 439 3.40 10.75 -3.68
C TRP A 439 4.17 9.59 -4.30
N THR A 440 5.33 9.29 -3.73
CA THR A 440 6.19 8.20 -4.19
C THR A 440 5.47 6.86 -4.16
N HIS A 441 4.70 6.57 -3.11
CA HIS A 441 3.97 5.31 -3.01
C HIS A 441 2.80 5.22 -4.01
N THR A 442 2.12 6.32 -4.34
CA THR A 442 1.07 6.30 -5.37
C THR A 442 1.65 5.96 -6.73
N THR A 443 2.80 6.57 -7.07
CA THR A 443 3.56 6.24 -8.29
C THR A 443 4.01 4.78 -8.30
N ALA A 444 4.54 4.29 -7.18
CA ALA A 444 4.94 2.89 -7.01
C ALA A 444 3.77 1.92 -7.20
N ARG A 445 2.56 2.26 -6.72
CA ARG A 445 1.37 1.42 -6.88
C ARG A 445 0.90 1.31 -8.32
N LEU A 446 1.02 2.38 -9.11
CA LEU A 446 0.79 2.27 -10.55
C LEU A 446 1.79 1.29 -11.18
N MET A 447 3.09 1.42 -10.85
CA MET A 447 4.12 0.52 -11.36
C MET A 447 3.86 -0.95 -11.00
N TRP A 448 3.48 -1.27 -9.77
CA TRP A 448 3.21 -2.65 -9.40
C TRP A 448 1.95 -3.23 -10.08
N CYS A 449 0.94 -2.39 -10.39
CA CYS A 449 -0.21 -2.83 -11.19
C CYS A 449 0.20 -3.10 -12.64
N VAL A 450 1.00 -2.21 -13.22
CA VAL A 450 1.55 -2.40 -14.57
C VAL A 450 2.41 -3.66 -14.64
N ALA A 451 3.21 -3.97 -13.60
CA ALA A 451 3.98 -5.21 -13.54
C ALA A 451 3.11 -6.47 -13.69
N GLU A 452 1.87 -6.47 -13.18
CA GLU A 452 0.95 -7.61 -13.35
C GLU A 452 0.49 -7.82 -14.80
N LEU A 453 0.52 -6.78 -15.64
CA LEU A 453 0.20 -6.90 -17.07
C LEU A 453 1.30 -7.65 -17.83
N PHE A 454 2.53 -7.66 -17.32
CA PHE A 454 3.67 -8.37 -17.90
C PHE A 454 3.85 -9.80 -17.36
N LYS A 455 3.16 -10.18 -16.30
CA LYS A 455 3.16 -11.53 -15.72
C LYS A 455 2.12 -12.41 -16.41
#